data_18cef5c78bb3b56a8cdf67ad28f0fb1a
#
_entry.id   18cef5c78bb3b56a8cdf67ad28f0fb1a
#
_cell.length_a   1.000
_cell.length_b   1.000
_cell.length_c   1.000
_cell.angle_alpha   90.00
_cell.angle_beta   90.00
_cell.angle_gamma   90.00
#
_symmetry.space_group_name_H-M   'P 1'
#
loop_
_entity.id
_entity.type
_entity.pdbx_description
1 polymer ?
#
loop_
_entity_poly.entity_id
_entity_poly.type
_entity_poly.pdbx_seq_one_letter_code
_entity_poly.pdbx_strand_id
1 'polypeptide(L)'
;AAANKPRVGSSDLERFRHDVEQTVFSRVGHVTVSIGFSRLLISDTPSDVIERADEALYYVKRNGRNQVACYEQLIEDGRLAAREIAKGEIELF
;
A
#
# COMPACT_ATOMS: atom_id res chain seq x y z
N ALA A 1 -9.57 12.17 -21.35
CA ALA A 1 -9.61 11.79 -20.62
C ALA A 1 -9.83 10.45 -20.39
N ALA A 2 -9.33 9.79 -21.15
CA ALA A 2 -9.55 8.58 -20.95
C ALA A 2 -9.13 8.04 -19.78
N ALA A 3 -8.53 8.71 -19.13
CA ALA A 3 -8.01 8.16 -18.06
C ALA A 3 -8.89 7.74 -17.11
N ASN A 4 -10.06 7.94 -17.27
CA ASN A 4 -10.77 7.62 -16.23
C ASN A 4 -11.27 6.35 -16.17
N LYS A 5 -10.63 5.34 -16.55
CA LYS A 5 -11.07 4.16 -16.32
C LYS A 5 -11.12 3.78 -14.99
N PRO A 6 -12.14 3.15 -14.49
CA PRO A 6 -12.24 2.77 -13.12
C PRO A 6 -11.25 1.73 -12.82
N ARG A 7 -10.68 1.77 -11.69
CA ARG A 7 -9.81 0.75 -11.24
C ARG A 7 -9.68 0.91 -9.77
N VAL A 8 -9.26 -0.09 -9.10
CA VAL A 8 -9.06 -0.01 -7.69
C VAL A 8 -7.94 0.95 -7.45
N GLY A 9 -8.15 1.95 -6.71
CA GLY A 9 -7.15 2.92 -6.45
C GLY A 9 -7.16 3.32 -5.00
N SER A 10 -6.44 4.38 -4.70
CA SER A 10 -6.31 4.83 -3.33
C SER A 10 -7.62 5.10 -2.68
N SER A 11 -8.54 5.69 -3.39
CA SER A 11 -9.79 6.06 -2.74
C SER A 11 -10.65 4.86 -2.41
N ASP A 12 -10.57 3.80 -3.22
CA ASP A 12 -11.31 2.60 -2.91
C ASP A 12 -10.71 1.89 -1.72
N LEU A 13 -9.40 1.84 -1.64
CA LEU A 13 -8.71 1.20 -0.53
C LEU A 13 -8.88 2.02 0.73
N GLU A 14 -8.91 3.32 0.60
CA GLU A 14 -9.10 4.18 1.75
C GLU A 14 -10.52 4.01 2.32
N ARG A 15 -11.49 3.83 1.45
CA ARG A 15 -12.83 3.59 1.91
C ARG A 15 -12.91 2.26 2.67
N PHE A 16 -12.24 1.24 2.14
CA PHE A 16 -12.22 -0.04 2.81
C PHE A 16 -11.57 0.09 4.18
N ARG A 17 -10.43 0.80 4.25
CA ARG A 17 -9.74 0.99 5.51
C ARG A 17 -10.65 1.71 6.51
N HIS A 18 -11.34 2.74 6.05
CA HIS A 18 -12.22 3.52 6.90
C HIS A 18 -13.39 2.67 7.39
N ASP A 19 -13.96 1.86 6.50
CA ASP A 19 -15.07 1.01 6.86
C ASP A 19 -14.66 0.00 7.91
N VAL A 20 -13.46 -0.56 7.78
CA VAL A 20 -12.99 -1.50 8.78
C VAL A 20 -12.80 -0.79 10.11
N GLU A 21 -12.24 0.40 10.08
CA GLU A 21 -11.99 1.14 11.30
C GLU A 21 -13.28 1.46 12.03
N GLN A 22 -14.35 1.74 11.29
CA GLN A 22 -15.62 2.13 11.89
C GLN A 22 -16.48 0.95 12.30
N THR A 23 -16.11 -0.25 11.96
CA THR A 23 -16.91 -1.43 12.23
C THR A 23 -16.56 -2.00 13.59
N VAL A 24 -17.59 -2.40 14.35
CA VAL A 24 -17.36 -3.06 15.62
C VAL A 24 -17.52 -4.55 15.40
N PHE A 25 -16.47 -5.30 15.65
CA PHE A 25 -16.51 -6.74 15.47
C PHE A 25 -16.83 -7.39 16.80
N SER A 26 -17.70 -8.36 16.76
CA SER A 26 -18.34 -8.84 17.98
C SER A 26 -17.34 -9.43 18.99
N ARG A 27 -16.22 -9.93 18.55
CA ARG A 27 -15.30 -10.53 19.47
C ARG A 27 -14.13 -9.68 19.84
N VAL A 28 -13.69 -8.78 18.94
CA VAL A 28 -12.49 -8.04 19.19
C VAL A 28 -12.72 -6.54 19.24
N GLY A 29 -13.94 -6.07 19.00
CA GLY A 29 -14.19 -4.64 19.01
C GLY A 29 -13.73 -4.02 17.70
N HIS A 30 -13.05 -2.90 17.77
CA HIS A 30 -12.60 -2.22 16.56
C HIS A 30 -11.23 -2.73 16.16
N VAL A 31 -11.02 -2.83 14.84
CA VAL A 31 -9.71 -3.19 14.33
C VAL A 31 -9.37 -2.21 13.24
N THR A 32 -8.12 -2.19 12.81
CA THR A 32 -7.71 -1.32 11.72
C THR A 32 -6.91 -2.14 10.74
N VAL A 33 -6.73 -1.61 9.54
CA VAL A 33 -5.92 -2.28 8.53
C VAL A 33 -4.89 -1.32 7.98
N SER A 34 -3.75 -1.86 7.60
CA SER A 34 -2.69 -1.10 6.95
C SER A 34 -2.50 -1.70 5.58
N ILE A 35 -2.44 -0.87 4.56
CA ILE A 35 -2.40 -1.34 3.19
C ILE A 35 -1.32 -0.63 2.42
N GLY A 36 -0.49 -1.39 1.72
CA GLY A 36 0.48 -0.83 0.80
C GLY A 36 0.23 -1.40 -0.59
N PHE A 37 0.42 -0.60 -1.61
CA PHE A 37 0.23 -1.09 -2.96
C PHE A 37 1.12 -0.31 -3.93
N SER A 38 1.24 -0.81 -5.14
CA SER A 38 2.06 -0.21 -6.15
C SER A 38 1.34 -0.30 -7.49
N ARG A 39 1.69 0.58 -8.39
CA ARG A 39 1.13 0.51 -9.74
C ARG A 39 1.83 -0.57 -10.52
N LEU A 40 1.13 -1.12 -11.47
CA LEU A 40 1.68 -2.17 -12.32
C LEU A 40 2.21 -1.53 -13.58
N LEU A 41 3.47 -1.77 -13.88
CA LEU A 41 4.07 -1.29 -15.12
C LEU A 41 4.19 -2.44 -16.09
N ILE A 42 4.20 -2.09 -17.37
CA ILE A 42 4.18 -3.10 -18.37
C ILE A 42 5.34 -4.06 -18.30
N SER A 43 6.46 -3.61 -17.88
CA SER A 43 7.63 -4.47 -17.81
C SER A 43 7.79 -5.15 -16.46
N ASP A 44 6.86 -4.98 -15.56
CA ASP A 44 7.00 -5.54 -14.23
C ASP A 44 6.83 -7.05 -14.24
N THR A 45 7.61 -7.72 -13.42
CA THR A 45 7.31 -9.09 -13.06
C THR A 45 6.46 -9.02 -11.80
N PRO A 46 5.81 -10.11 -11.44
CA PRO A 46 5.05 -10.11 -10.18
C PRO A 46 5.92 -9.77 -8.99
N SER A 47 7.18 -10.19 -8.99
CA SER A 47 8.07 -9.86 -7.90
C SER A 47 8.30 -8.38 -7.79
N ASP A 48 8.43 -7.69 -8.91
CA ASP A 48 8.65 -6.26 -8.89
C ASP A 48 7.52 -5.54 -8.18
N VAL A 49 6.31 -5.90 -8.51
CA VAL A 49 5.15 -5.26 -7.92
C VAL A 49 5.05 -5.56 -6.45
N ILE A 50 5.30 -6.81 -6.08
CA ILE A 50 5.22 -7.21 -4.69
C ILE A 50 6.27 -6.49 -3.86
N GLU A 51 7.46 -6.33 -4.39
CA GLU A 51 8.51 -5.67 -3.65
C GLU A 51 8.16 -4.22 -3.37
N ARG A 52 7.60 -3.54 -4.36
CA ARG A 52 7.21 -2.15 -4.15
C ARG A 52 6.04 -2.02 -3.18
N ALA A 53 5.08 -2.94 -3.29
CA ALA A 53 3.96 -2.91 -2.37
C ALA A 53 4.40 -3.19 -0.94
N ASP A 54 5.38 -4.09 -0.79
CA ASP A 54 5.92 -4.38 0.53
C ASP A 54 6.63 -3.18 1.13
N GLU A 55 7.34 -2.43 0.32
CA GLU A 55 8.00 -1.23 0.81
C GLU A 55 6.96 -0.23 1.30
N ALA A 56 5.88 -0.08 0.55
CA ALA A 56 4.83 0.85 0.94
C ALA A 56 4.17 0.39 2.24
N LEU A 57 3.93 -0.89 2.36
CA LEU A 57 3.32 -1.43 3.57
C LEU A 57 4.24 -1.26 4.77
N TYR A 58 5.53 -1.50 4.56
CA TYR A 58 6.49 -1.34 5.64
C TYR A 58 6.51 0.11 6.11
N TYR A 59 6.44 1.04 5.17
CA TYR A 59 6.38 2.45 5.52
C TYR A 59 5.15 2.72 6.40
N VAL A 60 4.01 2.19 6.02
CA VAL A 60 2.80 2.39 6.78
C VAL A 60 2.95 1.82 8.18
N LYS A 61 3.52 0.63 8.28
CA LYS A 61 3.67 0.01 9.59
C LYS A 61 4.61 0.77 10.50
N ARG A 62 5.55 1.49 9.92
CA ARG A 62 6.48 2.26 10.73
C ARG A 62 5.97 3.66 11.01
N ASN A 63 4.89 4.08 10.37
CA ASN A 63 4.41 5.44 10.50
C ASN A 63 2.96 5.51 10.97
N GLY A 64 2.61 4.62 11.88
CA GLY A 64 1.32 4.73 12.56
C GLY A 64 0.29 3.71 12.19
N ARG A 65 0.53 2.94 11.13
CA ARG A 65 -0.42 1.93 10.70
C ARG A 65 -1.77 2.55 10.36
N ASN A 66 -2.75 1.77 10.15
CA ASN A 66 -4.11 2.25 9.84
C ASN A 66 -4.11 3.30 8.74
N GLN A 67 -3.45 2.98 7.63
CA GLN A 67 -3.30 3.90 6.52
C GLN A 67 -3.19 3.10 5.24
N VAL A 68 -3.45 3.79 4.13
CA VAL A 68 -3.25 3.22 2.81
C VAL A 68 -2.12 4.01 2.16
N ALA A 69 -1.17 3.35 1.57
CA ALA A 69 -0.06 4.03 0.92
C ALA A 69 0.25 3.43 -0.43
N CYS A 70 0.51 4.28 -1.39
CA CYS A 70 0.92 3.87 -2.73
C CYS A 70 2.40 4.14 -2.85
N TYR A 71 3.15 3.14 -3.27
CA TYR A 71 4.59 3.26 -3.37
C TYR A 71 5.00 4.46 -4.21
N GLU A 72 4.41 4.62 -5.38
CA GLU A 72 4.79 5.70 -6.27
C GLU A 72 4.48 7.07 -5.68
N GLN A 73 3.41 7.15 -4.92
CA GLN A 73 3.07 8.40 -4.29
C GLN A 73 4.05 8.72 -3.16
N LEU A 74 4.50 7.71 -2.44
CA LEU A 74 5.48 7.93 -1.38
C LEU A 74 6.80 8.43 -1.95
N ILE A 75 7.19 7.93 -3.10
CA ILE A 75 8.40 8.39 -3.76
C ILE A 75 8.21 9.85 -4.20
N GLU A 76 7.09 10.14 -4.82
CA GLU A 76 6.83 11.48 -5.29
C GLU A 76 6.81 12.47 -4.16
N ASP A 77 6.28 12.08 -3.01
CA ASP A 77 6.19 12.95 -1.86
C ASP A 77 7.49 13.04 -1.08
N GLY A 78 8.50 12.32 -1.50
CA GLY A 78 9.79 12.34 -0.81
C GLY A 78 9.81 11.56 0.48
N ARG A 79 8.83 10.72 0.72
CA ARG A 79 8.79 9.95 1.95
C ARG A 79 9.52 8.64 1.84
N LEU A 80 9.71 8.16 0.62
CA LEU A 80 10.51 6.98 0.38
C LEU A 80 11.49 7.34 -0.72
N ALA A 81 12.70 6.88 -0.61
CA ALA A 81 13.66 7.11 -1.66
C ALA A 81 13.60 5.96 -2.63
N ALA A 82 13.54 6.27 -3.90
CA ALA A 82 13.56 5.22 -4.90
C ALA A 82 14.95 4.62 -4.88
N ARG A 83 15.04 3.34 -4.69
CA ARG A 83 16.34 2.71 -4.67
C ARG A 83 16.22 1.31 -5.15
N GLU A 84 17.35 0.75 -5.56
CA GLU A 84 17.35 -0.59 -5.95
C GLU A 84 17.30 -1.43 -4.75
N ILE A 85 16.46 -2.40 -4.72
CA ILE A 85 16.32 -3.28 -3.59
C ILE A 85 17.19 -4.47 -3.83
N ALA A 86 18.12 -4.70 -2.94
CA ALA A 86 19.03 -5.82 -3.13
C ALA A 86 18.32 -7.10 -2.82
N LYS A 87 18.60 -8.11 -3.61
CA LYS A 87 17.96 -9.34 -3.41
C LYS A 87 18.31 -9.90 -2.11
N GLY A 88 17.37 -10.44 -1.45
CA GLY A 88 17.64 -11.03 -0.15
C GLY A 88 17.50 -10.09 0.99
N GLU A 89 17.27 -8.84 0.71
CA GLU A 89 17.10 -7.91 1.80
C GLU A 89 15.68 -7.54 2.07
N ILE A 90 14.74 -8.11 1.36
CA ILE A 90 13.37 -7.79 1.56
C ILE A 90 12.80 -8.70 2.59
N GLU A 91 12.14 -8.13 3.58
CA GLU A 91 11.53 -8.93 4.57
C GLU A 91 10.11 -9.09 4.20
N LEU A 92 9.66 -10.29 4.00
CA LEU A 92 8.28 -10.55 3.68
C LEU A 92 7.61 -11.06 4.90
N PHE A 93 6.45 -10.64 5.12
CA PHE A 93 5.75 -11.12 6.28
C PHE A 93 4.45 -11.65 5.94
#